data_2915fa9a9e074149166fb9f80cd89b11
#
_entry.id   2915fa9a9e074149166fb9f80cd89b11
#
_cell.length_a   1.000
_cell.length_b   1.000
_cell.length_c   1.000
_cell.angle_alpha   90.00
_cell.angle_beta   90.00
_cell.angle_gamma   90.00
#
_symmetry.space_group_name_H-M   'P 1'
#
loop_
_entity.id
_entity.type
_entity.pdbx_description
1 polymer ?
#
loop_
_entity_poly.entity_id
_entity_poly.type
_entity_poly.pdbx_seq_one_letter_code
_entity_poly.pdbx_strand_id
1 'polypeptide(L)'
;MKRALLTSALTVSLLLTATGLASANCATDDPTGSKVLAARESANATCDCATATNHGAYVKCVAGVAKMLSSGTSPSLPTSCKGAVKKCAAHSTCGKPGAVTCCLTTAKGPTCKIKKDAAHCTAKSGTVGSCTSCCDACPTPGSGPSCASPSGAFLDLPASDF
;
A
#
# COMPACT_ATOMS: atom_id res chain seq x y z
N MET A 1 2.75 36.86 72.21
CA MET A 1 1.90 35.78 71.77
C MET A 1 1.90 35.80 70.24
N LYS A 2 2.67 34.90 69.61
CA LYS A 2 2.84 34.81 68.15
C LYS A 2 2.03 33.62 67.64
N ARG A 3 0.99 33.90 66.85
CA ARG A 3 0.16 32.88 66.16
C ARG A 3 0.84 32.51 64.86
N ALA A 4 1.27 31.27 64.75
CA ALA A 4 1.76 30.67 63.50
C ALA A 4 0.53 30.17 62.67
N LEU A 5 0.38 30.70 61.47
CA LEU A 5 -0.57 30.23 60.49
C LEU A 5 0.11 29.14 59.62
N LEU A 6 -0.34 27.89 59.76
CA LEU A 6 0.04 26.78 58.87
C LEU A 6 -0.83 26.91 57.61
N THR A 7 -0.23 27.26 56.52
CA THR A 7 -0.80 27.16 55.18
C THR A 7 -0.52 25.77 54.59
N SER A 8 -1.55 24.95 54.61
CA SER A 8 -1.55 23.62 53.96
C SER A 8 -1.69 23.79 52.46
N ALA A 9 -0.61 23.59 51.70
CA ALA A 9 -0.62 23.57 50.24
C ALA A 9 -1.07 22.20 49.76
N LEU A 10 -2.33 22.10 49.26
CA LEU A 10 -2.83 20.95 48.54
C LEU A 10 -2.24 20.96 47.11
N THR A 11 -1.22 20.13 46.88
CA THR A 11 -0.72 19.86 45.52
C THR A 11 -1.60 18.82 44.85
N VAL A 12 -2.51 19.30 44.00
CA VAL A 12 -3.28 18.44 43.08
C VAL A 12 -2.34 17.97 41.99
N SER A 13 -1.82 16.76 42.10
CA SER A 13 -1.11 16.07 41.02
C SER A 13 -2.06 15.66 39.92
N LEU A 14 -2.12 16.47 38.86
CA LEU A 14 -2.86 16.16 37.63
C LEU A 14 -2.08 15.09 36.86
N LEU A 15 -2.42 13.81 37.06
CA LEU A 15 -1.95 12.73 36.20
C LEU A 15 -2.55 12.92 34.80
N LEU A 16 -1.79 13.55 33.91
CA LEU A 16 -2.04 13.48 32.46
C LEU A 16 -1.71 12.03 32.03
N THR A 17 -2.73 11.18 31.97
CA THR A 17 -2.66 9.95 31.22
C THR A 17 -2.59 10.32 29.73
N ALA A 18 -1.39 10.44 29.20
CA ALA A 18 -1.16 10.46 27.76
C ALA A 18 -1.63 9.10 27.22
N THR A 19 -2.90 9.03 26.81
CA THR A 19 -3.37 7.96 25.93
C THR A 19 -2.64 8.15 24.61
N GLY A 20 -1.44 7.55 24.49
CA GLY A 20 -0.73 7.43 23.25
C GLY A 20 -1.67 6.75 22.26
N LEU A 21 -2.17 7.53 21.29
CA LEU A 21 -2.80 6.97 20.10
C LEU A 21 -1.73 6.12 19.44
N ALA A 22 -1.70 4.83 19.80
CA ALA A 22 -0.92 3.85 19.07
C ALA A 22 -1.39 3.95 17.62
N SER A 23 -0.58 4.57 16.76
CA SER A 23 -0.81 4.54 15.33
C SER A 23 -0.81 3.07 14.94
N ALA A 24 -2.00 2.53 14.72
CA ALA A 24 -2.17 1.16 14.26
C ALA A 24 -1.29 0.99 13.01
N ASN A 25 -0.27 0.17 13.12
CA ASN A 25 0.68 -0.06 12.05
C ASN A 25 0.17 -1.23 11.20
N CYS A 26 0.03 -1.04 9.91
CA CYS A 26 -0.42 -2.10 9.00
C CYS A 26 0.40 -3.39 9.14
N ALA A 27 1.70 -3.29 9.36
CA ALA A 27 2.55 -4.48 9.57
C ALA A 27 2.17 -5.29 10.82
N THR A 28 1.57 -4.66 11.83
CA THR A 28 1.07 -5.35 13.02
C THR A 28 -0.28 -6.01 12.76
N ASP A 29 -1.17 -5.33 12.02
CA ASP A 29 -2.54 -5.77 11.76
C ASP A 29 -2.64 -6.76 10.59
N ASP A 30 -1.64 -6.76 9.71
CA ASP A 30 -1.48 -7.65 8.56
C ASP A 30 0.00 -8.06 8.39
N PRO A 31 0.55 -8.88 9.31
CA PRO A 31 1.97 -9.22 9.33
C PRO A 31 2.44 -10.00 8.10
N THR A 32 1.54 -10.71 7.45
CA THR A 32 1.82 -11.44 6.20
C THR A 32 1.58 -10.62 4.94
N GLY A 33 0.92 -9.47 5.05
CA GLY A 33 0.49 -8.67 3.90
C GLY A 33 -0.66 -9.28 3.10
N SER A 34 -1.22 -10.39 3.54
CA SER A 34 -2.25 -11.15 2.79
C SER A 34 -3.55 -10.35 2.60
N LYS A 35 -3.97 -9.58 3.61
CA LYS A 35 -5.17 -8.73 3.51
C LYS A 35 -4.95 -7.55 2.58
N VAL A 36 -3.75 -6.96 2.60
CA VAL A 36 -3.36 -5.90 1.65
C VAL A 36 -3.35 -6.47 0.23
N LEU A 37 -2.80 -7.67 0.02
CA LEU A 37 -2.78 -8.32 -1.29
C LEU A 37 -4.20 -8.58 -1.80
N ALA A 38 -5.07 -9.22 -1.02
CA ALA A 38 -6.47 -9.47 -1.38
C ALA A 38 -7.24 -8.17 -1.68
N ALA A 39 -6.99 -7.11 -0.91
CA ALA A 39 -7.60 -5.80 -1.17
C ALA A 39 -7.11 -5.15 -2.47
N ARG A 40 -5.84 -5.37 -2.85
CA ARG A 40 -5.28 -4.92 -4.13
C ARG A 40 -5.87 -5.70 -5.30
N GLU A 41 -6.05 -7.01 -5.16
CA GLU A 41 -6.73 -7.85 -6.16
C GLU A 41 -8.17 -7.38 -6.38
N SER A 42 -8.92 -7.14 -5.31
CA SER A 42 -10.28 -6.59 -5.37
C SER A 42 -10.31 -5.21 -6.04
N ALA A 43 -9.31 -4.36 -5.75
CA ALA A 43 -9.17 -3.05 -6.38
C ALA A 43 -8.83 -3.17 -7.88
N ASN A 44 -7.96 -4.08 -8.27
CA ASN A 44 -7.61 -4.32 -9.68
C ASN A 44 -8.80 -4.85 -10.48
N ALA A 45 -9.63 -5.71 -9.88
CA ALA A 45 -10.86 -6.19 -10.50
C ALA A 45 -11.93 -5.10 -10.68
N THR A 46 -11.95 -4.08 -9.80
CA THR A 46 -12.93 -3.00 -9.81
C THR A 46 -12.46 -1.78 -10.60
N CYS A 47 -11.15 -1.46 -10.48
CA CYS A 47 -10.53 -0.27 -11.06
C CYS A 47 -9.60 -0.71 -12.19
N ASP A 48 -10.13 -0.76 -13.41
CA ASP A 48 -9.37 -1.20 -14.57
C ASP A 48 -8.21 -0.23 -14.87
N CYS A 49 -6.99 -0.76 -14.78
CA CYS A 49 -5.77 -0.02 -15.06
C CYS A 49 -5.63 0.38 -16.52
N ALA A 50 -6.12 -0.46 -17.44
CA ALA A 50 -5.98 -0.25 -18.88
C ALA A 50 -6.91 0.84 -19.40
N THR A 51 -8.11 0.96 -18.84
CA THR A 51 -9.13 1.93 -19.25
C THR A 51 -9.14 3.20 -18.41
N ALA A 52 -8.24 3.30 -17.41
CA ALA A 52 -8.16 4.48 -16.55
C ALA A 52 -7.87 5.75 -17.37
N THR A 53 -8.79 6.71 -17.36
CA THR A 53 -8.70 7.96 -18.12
C THR A 53 -7.49 8.82 -17.71
N ASN A 54 -7.07 8.72 -16.45
CA ASN A 54 -5.86 9.33 -15.93
C ASN A 54 -5.47 8.68 -14.60
N HIS A 55 -4.22 8.89 -14.19
CA HIS A 55 -3.67 8.30 -12.98
C HIS A 55 -4.43 8.70 -11.70
N GLY A 56 -4.88 9.94 -11.60
CA GLY A 56 -5.63 10.42 -10.44
C GLY A 56 -6.98 9.71 -10.28
N ALA A 57 -7.69 9.47 -11.39
CA ALA A 57 -8.94 8.72 -11.40
C ALA A 57 -8.73 7.27 -10.94
N TYR A 58 -7.68 6.60 -11.44
CA TYR A 58 -7.32 5.26 -10.98
C TYR A 58 -7.04 5.21 -9.47
N VAL A 59 -6.16 6.09 -8.98
CA VAL A 59 -5.81 6.14 -7.53
C VAL A 59 -7.04 6.44 -6.67
N LYS A 60 -7.93 7.32 -7.13
CA LYS A 60 -9.20 7.63 -6.43
C LYS A 60 -10.13 6.41 -6.37
N CYS A 61 -10.26 5.66 -7.47
CA CYS A 61 -11.03 4.42 -7.52
C CYS A 61 -10.48 3.41 -6.50
N VAL A 62 -9.18 3.11 -6.54
CA VAL A 62 -8.53 2.18 -5.61
C VAL A 62 -8.68 2.62 -4.15
N ALA A 63 -8.58 3.93 -3.88
CA ALA A 63 -8.81 4.46 -2.54
C ALA A 63 -10.25 4.25 -2.07
N GLY A 64 -11.23 4.32 -2.97
CA GLY A 64 -12.64 4.02 -2.72
C GLY A 64 -12.85 2.56 -2.32
N VAL A 65 -12.27 1.63 -3.08
CA VAL A 65 -12.31 0.18 -2.78
C VAL A 65 -11.65 -0.10 -1.42
N ALA A 66 -10.45 0.43 -1.17
CA ALA A 66 -9.75 0.25 0.10
C ALA A 66 -10.56 0.79 1.29
N LYS A 67 -11.27 1.93 1.10
CA LYS A 67 -12.18 2.48 2.10
C LYS A 67 -13.35 1.53 2.37
N MET A 68 -13.98 1.00 1.33
CA MET A 68 -15.11 0.07 1.45
C MET A 68 -14.70 -1.20 2.20
N LEU A 69 -13.58 -1.83 1.82
CA LEU A 69 -13.06 -3.05 2.44
C LEU A 69 -12.62 -2.86 3.89
N SER A 70 -12.31 -1.63 4.30
CA SER A 70 -11.91 -1.30 5.67
C SER A 70 -13.03 -0.73 6.54
N SER A 71 -14.27 -0.75 6.05
CA SER A 71 -15.47 -0.25 6.74
C SER A 71 -16.35 -1.40 7.21
N GLY A 72 -17.30 -1.10 8.13
CA GLY A 72 -18.26 -2.07 8.65
C GLY A 72 -17.79 -2.76 9.94
N THR A 73 -18.60 -3.71 10.40
CA THR A 73 -18.40 -4.45 11.67
C THR A 73 -17.34 -5.54 11.59
N SER A 74 -17.05 -6.04 10.37
CA SER A 74 -16.04 -7.08 10.10
C SER A 74 -15.26 -6.73 8.84
N PRO A 75 -14.35 -5.73 8.90
CA PRO A 75 -13.62 -5.29 7.74
C PRO A 75 -12.62 -6.35 7.27
N SER A 76 -12.60 -6.64 5.96
CA SER A 76 -11.63 -7.55 5.36
C SER A 76 -10.22 -6.93 5.25
N LEU A 77 -10.13 -5.60 5.27
CA LEU A 77 -8.88 -4.85 5.31
C LEU A 77 -8.80 -4.05 6.62
N PRO A 78 -7.75 -4.20 7.44
CA PRO A 78 -7.55 -3.35 8.61
C PRO A 78 -7.48 -1.87 8.20
N THR A 79 -8.09 -1.01 8.99
CA THR A 79 -8.14 0.43 8.71
C THR A 79 -6.75 1.06 8.58
N SER A 80 -5.77 0.57 9.36
CA SER A 80 -4.36 0.96 9.29
C SER A 80 -3.71 0.61 7.95
N CYS A 81 -4.23 -0.38 7.22
CA CYS A 81 -3.66 -0.89 5.96
C CYS A 81 -4.18 -0.19 4.70
N LYS A 82 -5.20 0.67 4.80
CA LYS A 82 -5.71 1.45 3.64
C LYS A 82 -4.61 2.21 2.90
N GLY A 83 -3.69 2.78 3.65
CA GLY A 83 -2.55 3.53 3.11
C GLY A 83 -1.65 2.67 2.23
N ALA A 84 -1.42 1.41 2.60
CA ALA A 84 -0.59 0.48 1.85
C ALA A 84 -1.20 0.18 0.46
N VAL A 85 -2.51 -0.11 0.41
CA VAL A 85 -3.23 -0.35 -0.86
C VAL A 85 -3.17 0.88 -1.76
N LYS A 86 -3.50 2.07 -1.23
CA LYS A 86 -3.45 3.34 -1.96
C LYS A 86 -2.03 3.67 -2.44
N LYS A 87 -0.99 3.40 -1.64
CA LYS A 87 0.40 3.65 -2.00
C LYS A 87 0.81 2.84 -3.23
N CYS A 88 0.43 1.57 -3.32
CA CYS A 88 0.72 0.75 -4.50
C CYS A 88 0.05 1.31 -5.77
N ALA A 89 -1.19 1.79 -5.69
CA ALA A 89 -1.87 2.46 -6.80
C ALA A 89 -1.17 3.77 -7.20
N ALA A 90 -0.77 4.60 -6.23
CA ALA A 90 -0.07 5.85 -6.48
C ALA A 90 1.30 5.65 -7.15
N HIS A 91 1.93 4.50 -6.91
CA HIS A 91 3.20 4.09 -7.54
C HIS A 91 2.97 3.09 -8.68
N SER A 92 1.95 3.33 -9.52
CA SER A 92 1.64 2.52 -10.70
C SER A 92 1.69 3.33 -12.00
N THR A 93 1.72 2.62 -13.12
CA THR A 93 1.63 3.18 -14.46
C THR A 93 0.20 3.40 -14.92
N CYS A 94 -0.80 2.90 -14.17
CA CYS A 94 -2.21 2.98 -14.53
C CYS A 94 -2.66 4.41 -14.78
N GLY A 95 -3.30 4.65 -15.93
CA GLY A 95 -3.70 5.99 -16.39
C GLY A 95 -2.54 6.93 -16.74
N LYS A 96 -1.33 6.38 -17.00
CA LYS A 96 -0.14 7.11 -17.50
C LYS A 96 0.33 6.47 -18.81
N PRO A 97 -0.20 6.84 -19.96
CA PRO A 97 0.19 6.25 -21.24
C PRO A 97 1.70 6.27 -21.48
N GLY A 98 2.26 5.13 -21.90
CA GLY A 98 3.70 4.98 -22.18
C GLY A 98 4.60 4.88 -20.94
N ALA A 99 4.10 5.16 -19.75
CA ALA A 99 4.90 5.06 -18.54
C ALA A 99 5.24 3.60 -18.20
N VAL A 100 6.41 3.43 -17.59
CA VAL A 100 6.91 2.11 -17.16
C VAL A 100 7.33 2.14 -15.69
N THR A 101 7.22 1.01 -15.03
CA THR A 101 7.91 0.78 -13.77
C THR A 101 9.41 0.59 -14.05
N CYS A 102 10.25 1.16 -13.23
CA CYS A 102 11.69 1.15 -13.41
C CYS A 102 12.40 0.74 -12.12
N CYS A 103 13.09 -0.36 -12.17
CA CYS A 103 13.88 -0.91 -11.07
C CYS A 103 15.29 -0.34 -11.14
N LEU A 104 15.71 0.38 -10.11
CA LEU A 104 17.00 1.03 -9.99
C LEU A 104 17.77 0.44 -8.81
N THR A 105 19.04 0.17 -9.00
CA THR A 105 19.96 -0.17 -7.90
C THR A 105 20.61 1.12 -7.41
N THR A 106 20.46 1.41 -6.13
CA THR A 106 21.07 2.59 -5.50
C THR A 106 21.98 2.16 -4.34
N ALA A 107 22.80 3.07 -3.85
CA ALA A 107 23.64 2.81 -2.66
C ALA A 107 22.81 2.39 -1.42
N LYS A 108 21.53 2.72 -1.38
CA LYS A 108 20.58 2.34 -0.31
C LYS A 108 19.81 1.05 -0.61
N GLY A 109 20.14 0.36 -1.71
CA GLY A 109 19.47 -0.83 -2.17
C GLY A 109 18.54 -0.61 -3.38
N PRO A 110 17.81 -1.65 -3.80
CA PRO A 110 16.90 -1.59 -4.93
C PRO A 110 15.73 -0.63 -4.64
N THR A 111 15.36 0.15 -5.64
CA THR A 111 14.21 1.06 -5.58
C THR A 111 13.40 0.97 -6.86
N CYS A 112 12.09 1.17 -6.78
CA CYS A 112 11.23 1.29 -7.94
C CYS A 112 10.73 2.71 -8.13
N LYS A 113 10.71 3.18 -9.38
CA LYS A 113 10.14 4.47 -9.77
C LYS A 113 9.33 4.34 -11.05
N ILE A 114 8.30 5.15 -11.19
CA ILE A 114 7.58 5.29 -12.46
C ILE A 114 8.36 6.26 -13.34
N LYS A 115 8.67 5.83 -14.56
CA LYS A 115 9.29 6.63 -15.60
C LYS A 115 8.30 6.85 -16.74
N LYS A 116 8.46 7.95 -17.48
CA LYS A 116 7.55 8.29 -18.57
C LYS A 116 7.62 7.30 -19.75
N ASP A 117 8.77 6.60 -19.90
CA ASP A 117 9.00 5.55 -20.91
C ASP A 117 10.24 4.70 -20.55
N ALA A 118 10.48 3.65 -21.34
CA ALA A 118 11.59 2.73 -21.17
C ALA A 118 12.95 3.41 -21.33
N ALA A 119 13.08 4.37 -22.29
CA ALA A 119 14.33 5.07 -22.52
C ALA A 119 14.78 5.89 -21.30
N HIS A 120 13.83 6.51 -20.59
CA HIS A 120 14.10 7.23 -19.34
C HIS A 120 14.44 6.30 -18.16
N CYS A 121 14.05 5.02 -18.23
CA CYS A 121 14.47 4.03 -17.27
C CYS A 121 15.92 3.60 -17.53
N THR A 122 16.23 3.20 -18.76
CA THR A 122 17.57 2.72 -19.14
C THR A 122 18.63 3.82 -19.07
N ALA A 123 18.30 5.06 -19.39
CA ALA A 123 19.19 6.22 -19.21
C ALA A 123 19.64 6.47 -17.77
N LYS A 124 18.97 5.83 -16.78
CA LYS A 124 19.34 5.84 -15.36
C LYS A 124 19.91 4.50 -14.90
N SER A 125 20.40 3.67 -15.82
CA SER A 125 20.88 2.31 -15.57
C SER A 125 19.84 1.44 -14.85
N GLY A 126 18.56 1.70 -15.12
CA GLY A 126 17.44 0.95 -14.57
C GLY A 126 17.00 -0.16 -15.50
N THR A 127 16.34 -1.15 -14.92
CA THR A 127 15.66 -2.23 -15.65
C THR A 127 14.16 -1.96 -15.66
N VAL A 128 13.54 -2.06 -16.83
CA VAL A 128 12.07 -1.93 -16.94
C VAL A 128 11.43 -3.12 -16.25
N GLY A 129 10.52 -2.82 -15.32
CA GLY A 129 9.76 -3.85 -14.60
C GLY A 129 8.61 -4.40 -15.46
N SER A 130 8.23 -5.64 -15.20
CA SER A 130 7.16 -6.34 -15.92
C SER A 130 5.75 -5.98 -15.42
N CYS A 131 5.64 -5.38 -14.24
CA CYS A 131 4.36 -5.11 -13.58
C CYS A 131 3.99 -3.63 -13.63
N THR A 132 2.70 -3.34 -13.59
CA THR A 132 2.19 -1.96 -13.62
C THR A 132 2.43 -1.19 -12.32
N SER A 133 2.63 -1.87 -11.20
CA SER A 133 2.86 -1.26 -9.89
C SER A 133 4.27 -1.51 -9.36
N CYS A 134 4.88 -0.48 -8.79
CA CYS A 134 6.15 -0.58 -8.09
C CYS A 134 6.13 -1.50 -6.84
N CYS A 135 4.95 -1.83 -6.34
CA CYS A 135 4.86 -2.82 -5.25
C CYS A 135 5.21 -4.24 -5.71
N ASP A 136 5.18 -4.50 -7.02
CA ASP A 136 5.34 -5.83 -7.60
C ASP A 136 6.46 -5.90 -8.65
N ALA A 137 6.82 -4.75 -9.22
CA ALA A 137 7.65 -4.70 -10.43
C ALA A 137 9.13 -5.01 -10.21
N CYS A 138 9.64 -4.78 -9.00
CA CYS A 138 11.06 -4.90 -8.72
C CYS A 138 11.23 -5.97 -7.64
N PRO A 139 11.84 -7.12 -7.99
CA PRO A 139 12.04 -8.19 -7.02
C PRO A 139 12.93 -7.68 -5.87
N THR A 140 12.50 -7.94 -4.64
CA THR A 140 13.41 -7.94 -3.50
C THR A 140 14.37 -9.12 -3.65
N PRO A 141 15.62 -9.02 -3.16
CA PRO A 141 16.55 -10.14 -3.20
C PRO A 141 15.90 -11.41 -2.60
N GLY A 142 15.74 -12.45 -3.40
CA GLY A 142 15.13 -13.73 -2.98
C GLY A 142 13.66 -13.93 -3.36
N SER A 143 12.95 -12.91 -3.83
CA SER A 143 11.61 -13.05 -4.40
C SER A 143 11.67 -12.84 -5.92
N GLY A 144 11.19 -13.79 -6.69
CA GLY A 144 11.02 -13.62 -8.13
C GLY A 144 10.04 -12.48 -8.46
N PRO A 145 10.03 -11.99 -9.72
CA PRO A 145 9.08 -10.97 -10.15
C PRO A 145 7.65 -11.55 -10.06
N SER A 146 6.97 -11.27 -8.97
CA SER A 146 5.57 -11.62 -8.80
C SER A 146 4.75 -10.38 -9.07
N CYS A 147 4.38 -10.18 -10.33
CA CYS A 147 3.28 -9.30 -10.61
C CYS A 147 2.07 -9.91 -9.90
N ALA A 148 1.45 -9.18 -8.97
CA ALA A 148 0.10 -9.49 -8.56
C ALA A 148 -0.75 -9.43 -9.85
N SER A 149 -0.83 -10.57 -10.50
CA SER A 149 -1.58 -10.75 -11.73
C SER A 149 -3.03 -10.44 -11.38
N PRO A 150 -3.74 -9.69 -12.21
CA PRO A 150 -5.17 -9.91 -12.31
C PRO A 150 -5.29 -11.33 -12.88
N SER A 151 -5.23 -12.32 -12.02
CA SER A 151 -5.35 -13.72 -12.43
C SER A 151 -6.77 -14.00 -12.85
N GLY A 152 -7.04 -13.66 -14.08
CA GLY A 152 -7.89 -14.49 -14.92
C GLY A 152 -7.14 -15.75 -15.35
N ALA A 153 -6.35 -16.36 -14.53
CA ALA A 153 -6.01 -17.76 -14.65
C ALA A 153 -7.21 -18.55 -14.12
N PHE A 154 -8.31 -18.48 -14.85
CA PHE A 154 -9.25 -19.59 -14.85
C PHE A 154 -8.43 -20.81 -15.24
N LEU A 155 -8.26 -21.68 -14.27
CA LEU A 155 -7.78 -23.03 -14.39
C LEU A 155 -8.21 -23.62 -15.74
N ASP A 156 -7.25 -23.85 -16.62
CA ASP A 156 -7.34 -24.94 -17.58
C ASP A 156 -7.47 -26.22 -16.74
N LEU A 157 -8.69 -26.55 -16.39
CA LEU A 157 -9.04 -27.91 -16.02
C LEU A 157 -8.84 -28.75 -17.26
N PRO A 158 -7.95 -29.75 -17.25
CA PRO A 158 -7.86 -30.66 -18.36
C PRO A 158 -9.22 -31.31 -18.56
N ALA A 159 -9.78 -31.13 -19.74
CA ALA A 159 -10.92 -31.90 -20.21
C ALA A 159 -10.43 -33.34 -20.45
N SER A 160 -10.47 -34.14 -19.41
CA SER A 160 -10.39 -35.58 -19.53
C SER A 160 -11.52 -36.18 -18.70
N ASP A 161 -12.34 -36.94 -19.41
CA ASP A 161 -13.36 -37.88 -19.00
C ASP A 161 -14.80 -37.32 -18.87
N PHE A 162 -15.44 -37.25 -20.04
CA PHE A 162 -16.78 -37.84 -20.20
C PHE A 162 -16.85 -38.60 -21.54
#